data_1486f91338ef2c4199ca10d5159f1a36
#
_entry.id   1486f91338ef2c4199ca10d5159f1a36
#
_cell.length_a   1.000
_cell.length_b   1.000
_cell.length_c   1.000
_cell.angle_alpha   90.00
_cell.angle_beta   90.00
_cell.angle_gamma   90.00
#
_symmetry.space_group_name_H-M   'P 1'
#
loop_
_entity.id
_entity.type
_entity.pdbx_description
1 polymer ?
#
loop_
_entity_poly.entity_id
_entity_poly.type
_entity_poly.pdbx_seq_one_letter_code
_entity_poly.pdbx_strand_id
1 'polypeptide(L)'
;MNWDDTGYLISKNRYNENSIIAEIFTENHGKISGIIFGGTSKKIKNYLQIGNKIYVNYNTKSITRMGYFKIEILKALTPLYFDNNQKLSCLASAMNLIKLLTAEAQSNKEIFNLMDNFFEVLSSKNWIKKYIFWELELLKLLGYDLELKNLVEKEVINNQSNYFVSSATEKKIVPNFLIENNNSDIDIKNLLKGLKLVSDY
;
A
#
# COMPACT_ATOMS: atom_id res chain seq x y z
N MET A 1 28.46 5.66 1.98
CA MET A 1 27.76 4.70 1.11
C MET A 1 26.87 5.49 0.17
N ASN A 2 27.01 5.25 -1.14
CA ASN A 2 26.23 5.97 -2.15
C ASN A 2 25.68 4.95 -3.11
N TRP A 3 24.41 5.10 -3.48
CA TRP A 3 23.75 4.24 -4.44
C TRP A 3 22.58 4.98 -5.11
N ASP A 4 22.14 4.45 -6.23
CA ASP A 4 21.02 4.91 -7.01
C ASP A 4 19.96 3.80 -7.10
N ASP A 5 18.70 4.19 -7.06
CA ASP A 5 17.60 3.24 -7.16
C ASP A 5 16.31 3.92 -7.66
N THR A 6 15.31 3.13 -7.93
CA THR A 6 13.94 3.61 -8.13
C THR A 6 13.06 3.21 -6.96
N GLY A 7 12.07 4.03 -6.63
CA GLY A 7 11.20 3.73 -5.50
C GLY A 7 9.91 4.52 -5.49
N TYR A 8 9.08 4.23 -4.52
CA TYR A 8 7.83 4.92 -4.25
C TYR A 8 7.95 5.73 -2.98
N LEU A 9 7.54 6.99 -3.03
CA LEU A 9 7.43 7.81 -1.84
C LEU A 9 6.27 7.30 -0.98
N ILE A 10 6.57 6.73 0.18
CA ILE A 10 5.56 6.16 1.09
C ILE A 10 5.23 7.07 2.28
N SER A 11 6.15 7.96 2.66
CA SER A 11 5.93 8.92 3.74
C SER A 11 6.82 10.15 3.57
N LYS A 12 6.34 11.28 4.12
CA LYS A 12 7.12 12.51 4.23
C LYS A 12 6.71 13.31 5.45
N ASN A 13 7.69 13.85 6.15
CA ASN A 13 7.50 14.71 7.31
C ASN A 13 8.39 15.94 7.22
N ARG A 14 7.89 17.10 7.65
CA ARG A 14 8.71 18.31 7.72
C ARG A 14 9.80 18.12 8.78
N TYR A 15 11.04 18.36 8.43
CA TYR A 15 12.18 18.26 9.34
C TYR A 15 12.58 19.65 9.88
N ASN A 16 12.74 20.60 8.97
CA ASN A 16 13.02 22.00 9.29
C ASN A 16 12.41 22.93 8.24
N GLU A 17 12.80 24.20 8.22
CA GLU A 17 12.22 25.19 7.30
C GLU A 17 12.42 24.81 5.82
N ASN A 18 13.54 24.21 5.48
CA ASN A 18 13.92 23.91 4.08
C ASN A 18 14.11 22.43 3.77
N SER A 19 13.85 21.53 4.71
CA SER A 19 14.11 20.10 4.52
C SER A 19 12.93 19.26 5.01
N ILE A 20 12.80 18.09 4.40
CA ILE A 20 11.87 17.06 4.83
C ILE A 20 12.61 15.75 5.07
N ILE A 21 12.09 14.91 5.95
CA ILE A 21 12.43 13.48 6.02
C ILE A 21 11.43 12.75 5.15
N ALA A 22 11.92 11.93 4.23
CA ALA A 22 11.13 11.07 3.37
C ALA A 22 11.45 9.61 3.65
N GLU A 23 10.43 8.76 3.60
CA GLU A 23 10.58 7.32 3.55
C GLU A 23 10.21 6.86 2.14
N ILE A 24 11.10 6.09 1.53
CA ILE A 24 10.94 5.60 0.16
C ILE A 24 11.10 4.08 0.19
N PHE A 25 10.16 3.36 -0.41
CA PHE A 25 10.31 1.93 -0.65
C PHE A 25 10.94 1.74 -2.02
N THR A 26 12.19 1.28 -2.03
CA THR A 26 13.02 1.13 -3.23
C THR A 26 13.10 -0.31 -3.68
N GLU A 27 13.40 -0.51 -4.97
CA GLU A 27 13.44 -1.84 -5.60
C GLU A 27 14.52 -2.75 -4.98
N ASN A 28 15.73 -2.21 -4.81
CA ASN A 28 16.89 -3.02 -4.42
C ASN A 28 17.31 -2.84 -2.96
N HIS A 29 16.86 -1.76 -2.28
CA HIS A 29 17.28 -1.46 -0.92
C HIS A 29 16.11 -1.50 0.09
N GLY A 30 14.86 -1.74 -0.38
CA GLY A 30 13.68 -1.77 0.48
C GLY A 30 13.29 -0.39 1.02
N LYS A 31 12.73 -0.34 2.22
CA LYS A 31 12.32 0.90 2.86
C LYS A 31 13.51 1.65 3.44
N ILE A 32 13.77 2.85 2.96
CA ILE A 32 14.89 3.69 3.39
C ILE A 32 14.36 5.08 3.78
N SER A 33 14.90 5.58 4.90
CA SER A 33 14.65 6.94 5.37
C SER A 33 15.80 7.87 5.01
N GLY A 34 15.50 9.09 4.61
CA GLY A 34 16.52 10.09 4.28
C GLY A 34 16.00 11.51 4.22
N ILE A 35 16.93 12.47 4.29
CA ILE A 35 16.62 13.90 4.24
C ILE A 35 16.63 14.36 2.78
N ILE A 36 15.61 15.12 2.40
CA ILE A 36 15.57 15.86 1.13
C ILE A 36 15.72 17.33 1.42
N PHE A 37 16.87 17.90 1.05
CA PHE A 37 17.14 19.33 1.14
C PHE A 37 16.35 20.09 0.08
N GLY A 38 15.81 21.26 0.44
CA GLY A 38 14.93 22.03 -0.45
C GLY A 38 13.55 21.40 -0.65
N GLY A 39 13.18 20.36 0.13
CA GLY A 39 11.93 19.60 -0.01
C GLY A 39 10.67 20.42 0.22
N THR A 40 10.78 21.60 0.86
CA THR A 40 9.68 22.54 1.05
C THR A 40 9.49 23.53 -0.11
N SER A 41 10.45 23.59 -1.05
CA SER A 41 10.35 24.47 -2.23
C SER A 41 9.16 24.08 -3.12
N LYS A 42 8.55 25.06 -3.78
CA LYS A 42 7.41 24.83 -4.69
C LYS A 42 7.72 23.78 -5.76
N LYS A 43 8.93 23.79 -6.33
CA LYS A 43 9.36 22.84 -7.36
C LYS A 43 9.38 21.41 -6.85
N ILE A 44 10.06 21.15 -5.74
CA ILE A 44 10.23 19.80 -5.18
C ILE A 44 8.93 19.31 -4.52
N LYS A 45 8.19 20.20 -3.86
CA LYS A 45 6.91 19.87 -3.20
C LYS A 45 5.91 19.20 -4.18
N ASN A 46 5.90 19.59 -5.45
CA ASN A 46 5.02 19.00 -6.46
C ASN A 46 5.42 17.55 -6.80
N TYR A 47 6.69 17.19 -6.68
CA TYR A 47 7.18 15.82 -6.91
C TYR A 47 6.94 14.92 -5.71
N LEU A 48 6.92 15.50 -4.53
CA LEU A 48 6.81 14.81 -3.25
C LEU A 48 5.34 14.52 -2.90
N GLN A 49 4.62 13.86 -3.80
CA GLN A 49 3.31 13.29 -3.48
C GLN A 49 3.49 11.81 -3.10
N ILE A 50 2.92 11.41 -1.97
CA ILE A 50 2.93 10.01 -1.52
C ILE A 50 2.33 9.15 -2.63
N GLY A 51 3.00 8.04 -2.99
CA GLY A 51 2.62 7.17 -4.10
C GLY A 51 3.28 7.50 -5.44
N ASN A 52 3.95 8.65 -5.60
CA ASN A 52 4.72 8.91 -6.82
C ASN A 52 5.95 8.00 -6.92
N LYS A 53 6.25 7.53 -8.16
CA LYS A 53 7.47 6.80 -8.47
C LYS A 53 8.59 7.78 -8.77
N ILE A 54 9.70 7.64 -8.09
CA ILE A 54 10.84 8.54 -8.12
C ILE A 54 12.14 7.78 -8.32
N TYR A 55 13.09 8.40 -8.99
CA TYR A 55 14.48 8.02 -8.97
C TYR A 55 15.14 8.69 -7.78
N VAL A 56 15.97 7.94 -7.07
CA VAL A 56 16.67 8.42 -5.87
C VAL A 56 18.17 8.15 -5.97
N ASN A 57 18.95 9.15 -5.65
CA ASN A 57 20.37 9.03 -5.35
C ASN A 57 20.54 9.22 -3.85
N TYR A 58 20.89 8.16 -3.15
CA TYR A 58 21.08 8.14 -1.70
C TYR A 58 22.54 8.32 -1.36
N ASN A 59 22.85 9.21 -0.43
CA ASN A 59 24.18 9.49 0.04
C ASN A 59 24.23 9.51 1.57
N THR A 60 25.15 8.77 2.16
CA THR A 60 25.44 8.86 3.59
C THR A 60 26.94 8.79 3.86
N LYS A 61 27.39 9.59 4.82
CA LYS A 61 28.78 9.59 5.29
C LYS A 61 29.05 8.51 6.34
N SER A 62 28.02 7.96 6.95
CA SER A 62 28.12 6.96 8.01
C SER A 62 26.88 6.07 8.03
N ILE A 63 27.05 4.80 8.33
CA ILE A 63 25.97 3.82 8.48
C ILE A 63 25.05 4.17 9.67
N THR A 64 25.60 4.86 10.67
CA THR A 64 24.87 5.25 11.89
C THR A 64 24.07 6.54 11.77
N ARG A 65 24.20 7.26 10.65
CA ARG A 65 23.49 8.54 10.43
C ARG A 65 22.54 8.45 9.27
N MET A 66 21.40 9.07 9.41
CA MET A 66 20.44 9.23 8.32
C MET A 66 21.12 9.92 7.14
N GLY A 67 21.03 9.32 5.96
CA GLY A 67 21.54 9.88 4.72
C GLY A 67 20.62 10.95 4.15
N TYR A 68 20.95 11.42 2.96
CA TYR A 68 20.13 12.36 2.21
C TYR A 68 19.85 11.84 0.81
N PHE A 69 18.69 12.23 0.29
CA PHE A 69 18.25 11.92 -1.05
C PHE A 69 18.38 13.12 -1.97
N LYS A 70 18.90 12.87 -3.18
CA LYS A 70 18.58 13.67 -4.36
C LYS A 70 17.52 12.88 -5.14
N ILE A 71 16.47 13.54 -5.57
CA ILE A 71 15.32 12.88 -6.19
C ILE A 71 14.99 13.48 -7.55
N GLU A 72 14.50 12.63 -8.45
CA GLU A 72 13.89 13.02 -9.71
C GLU A 72 12.55 12.27 -9.88
N ILE A 73 11.55 12.96 -10.44
CA ILE A 73 10.26 12.34 -10.70
C ILE A 73 10.35 11.40 -11.90
N LEU A 74 9.96 10.15 -11.73
CA LEU A 74 9.83 9.20 -12.83
C LEU A 74 8.38 9.15 -13.33
N LYS A 75 7.43 9.00 -12.40
CA LYS A 75 6.00 8.98 -12.72
C LYS A 75 5.21 9.73 -11.65
N ALA A 76 4.48 10.76 -12.06
CA ALA A 76 3.54 11.48 -11.22
C ALA A 76 2.20 10.73 -11.22
N LEU A 77 2.07 9.72 -10.35
CA LEU A 77 0.94 8.79 -10.33
C LEU A 77 -0.21 9.31 -9.47
N THR A 78 0.09 9.84 -8.30
CA THR A 78 -0.92 10.32 -7.34
C THR A 78 -1.80 11.44 -7.87
N PRO A 79 -1.28 12.43 -8.64
CA PRO A 79 -2.10 13.48 -9.22
C PRO A 79 -3.23 12.96 -10.12
N LEU A 80 -3.10 11.79 -10.72
CA LEU A 80 -4.13 11.16 -11.57
C LEU A 80 -5.44 10.87 -10.81
N TYR A 81 -5.41 10.90 -9.49
CA TYR A 81 -6.54 10.54 -8.63
C TYR A 81 -7.05 11.69 -7.76
N PHE A 82 -6.56 12.93 -7.95
CA PHE A 82 -6.98 14.07 -7.11
C PHE A 82 -8.48 14.35 -7.13
N ASP A 83 -9.16 13.99 -8.20
CA ASP A 83 -10.61 14.14 -8.33
C ASP A 83 -11.40 12.95 -7.75
N ASN A 84 -10.72 11.95 -7.14
CA ASN A 84 -11.34 10.75 -6.60
C ASN A 84 -10.87 10.46 -5.17
N ASN A 85 -11.63 10.97 -4.20
CA ASN A 85 -11.31 10.84 -2.78
C ASN A 85 -11.21 9.38 -2.31
N GLN A 86 -12.01 8.47 -2.86
CA GLN A 86 -11.97 7.06 -2.47
C GLN A 86 -10.65 6.41 -2.90
N LYS A 87 -10.20 6.66 -4.13
CA LYS A 87 -8.92 6.14 -4.63
C LYS A 87 -7.74 6.77 -3.88
N LEU A 88 -7.82 8.06 -3.54
CA LEU A 88 -6.79 8.70 -2.70
C LEU A 88 -6.72 8.10 -1.31
N SER A 89 -7.86 7.77 -0.70
CA SER A 89 -7.89 7.10 0.61
C SER A 89 -7.27 5.71 0.54
N CYS A 90 -7.57 4.92 -0.50
CA CYS A 90 -6.96 3.61 -0.70
C CYS A 90 -5.45 3.73 -0.97
N LEU A 91 -5.02 4.73 -1.75
CA LEU A 91 -3.60 5.01 -1.97
C LEU A 91 -2.88 5.35 -0.65
N ALA A 92 -3.47 6.21 0.16
CA ALA A 92 -2.92 6.58 1.46
C ALA A 92 -2.83 5.36 2.40
N SER A 93 -3.88 4.53 2.44
CA SER A 93 -3.91 3.27 3.20
C SER A 93 -2.81 2.31 2.73
N ALA A 94 -2.72 2.04 1.43
CA ALA A 94 -1.71 1.16 0.86
C ALA A 94 -0.28 1.59 1.19
N MET A 95 0.04 2.87 1.01
CA MET A 95 1.37 3.40 1.34
C MET A 95 1.66 3.34 2.83
N ASN A 96 0.64 3.53 3.68
CA ASN A 96 0.79 3.43 5.13
C ASN A 96 0.98 1.98 5.58
N LEU A 97 0.28 1.01 4.99
CA LEU A 97 0.49 -0.42 5.26
C LEU A 97 1.93 -0.82 4.93
N ILE A 98 2.45 -0.45 3.75
CA ILE A 98 3.83 -0.71 3.38
C ILE A 98 4.79 -0.07 4.37
N LYS A 99 4.55 1.19 4.74
CA LYS A 99 5.36 1.89 5.73
C LYS A 99 5.43 1.16 7.07
N LEU A 100 4.29 0.70 7.59
CA LEU A 100 4.18 0.09 8.92
C LEU A 100 4.67 -1.34 8.95
N LEU A 101 4.38 -2.12 7.91
CA LEU A 101 4.56 -3.57 7.93
C LEU A 101 5.89 -4.04 7.30
N THR A 102 6.62 -3.18 6.57
CA THR A 102 7.91 -3.56 6.01
C THR A 102 9.06 -3.16 6.92
N ALA A 103 10.10 -4.01 6.98
CA ALA A 103 11.32 -3.71 7.71
C ALA A 103 12.19 -2.68 6.97
N GLU A 104 12.98 -1.91 7.71
CA GLU A 104 13.89 -0.92 7.13
C GLU A 104 15.12 -1.60 6.53
N ALA A 105 15.61 -1.08 5.40
CA ALA A 105 16.76 -1.57 4.65
C ALA A 105 16.68 -3.06 4.24
N GLN A 106 15.48 -3.60 4.12
CA GLN A 106 15.25 -4.96 3.64
C GLN A 106 14.50 -4.91 2.31
N SER A 107 15.19 -5.27 1.22
CA SER A 107 14.58 -5.34 -0.11
C SER A 107 13.60 -6.50 -0.20
N ASN A 108 12.48 -6.26 -0.87
CA ASN A 108 11.51 -7.29 -1.22
C ASN A 108 10.95 -6.97 -2.61
N LYS A 109 11.42 -7.71 -3.62
CA LYS A 109 11.02 -7.49 -5.02
C LYS A 109 9.55 -7.81 -5.27
N GLU A 110 8.98 -8.76 -4.55
CA GLU A 110 7.56 -9.13 -4.72
C GLU A 110 6.66 -7.99 -4.24
N ILE A 111 6.97 -7.39 -3.09
CA ILE A 111 6.26 -6.20 -2.60
C ILE A 111 6.47 -5.03 -3.56
N PHE A 112 7.67 -4.82 -4.09
CA PHE A 112 7.93 -3.75 -5.05
C PHE A 112 7.09 -3.94 -6.33
N ASN A 113 7.03 -5.15 -6.88
CA ASN A 113 6.19 -5.48 -8.04
C ASN A 113 4.70 -5.30 -7.72
N LEU A 114 4.28 -5.65 -6.51
CA LEU A 114 2.91 -5.44 -6.05
C LEU A 114 2.56 -3.93 -6.00
N MET A 115 3.52 -3.09 -5.59
CA MET A 115 3.37 -1.62 -5.66
C MET A 115 3.30 -1.10 -7.10
N ASP A 116 4.11 -1.63 -8.01
CA ASP A 116 4.05 -1.26 -9.44
C ASP A 116 2.66 -1.56 -10.02
N ASN A 117 2.07 -2.69 -9.65
CA ASN A 117 0.74 -3.09 -10.11
C ASN A 117 -0.42 -2.32 -9.45
N PHE A 118 -0.19 -1.69 -8.30
CA PHE A 118 -1.22 -0.98 -7.54
C PHE A 118 -1.99 0.07 -8.35
N PHE A 119 -1.30 0.82 -9.18
CA PHE A 119 -1.92 1.88 -9.99
C PHE A 119 -2.75 1.33 -11.16
N GLU A 120 -2.43 0.15 -11.66
CA GLU A 120 -3.28 -0.58 -12.63
C GLU A 120 -4.56 -1.07 -11.93
N VAL A 121 -4.44 -1.56 -10.71
CA VAL A 121 -5.58 -1.92 -9.86
C VAL A 121 -6.52 -0.73 -9.70
N LEU A 122 -6.02 0.44 -9.27
CA LEU A 122 -6.83 1.64 -9.09
C LEU A 122 -7.47 2.17 -10.39
N SER A 123 -6.85 1.93 -11.54
CA SER A 123 -7.37 2.36 -12.85
C SER A 123 -8.45 1.44 -13.41
N SER A 124 -8.60 0.24 -12.86
CA SER A 124 -9.53 -0.77 -13.38
C SER A 124 -11.00 -0.45 -13.03
N LYS A 125 -11.95 -1.01 -13.80
CA LYS A 125 -13.40 -0.83 -13.58
C LYS A 125 -13.84 -1.33 -12.20
N ASN A 126 -13.34 -2.50 -11.78
CA ASN A 126 -13.67 -3.14 -10.49
C ASN A 126 -12.55 -2.91 -9.46
N TRP A 127 -12.03 -1.69 -9.38
CA TRP A 127 -10.85 -1.35 -8.61
C TRP A 127 -10.98 -1.66 -7.10
N ILE A 128 -12.16 -1.50 -6.47
CA ILE A 128 -12.36 -1.79 -5.04
C ILE A 128 -12.13 -3.29 -4.76
N LYS A 129 -12.75 -4.18 -5.56
CA LYS A 129 -12.53 -5.63 -5.43
C LYS A 129 -11.05 -5.98 -5.59
N LYS A 130 -10.42 -5.43 -6.63
CA LYS A 130 -9.00 -5.68 -6.89
C LYS A 130 -8.09 -5.11 -5.80
N TYR A 131 -8.46 -3.97 -5.21
CA TYR A 131 -7.74 -3.39 -4.08
C TYR A 131 -7.76 -4.29 -2.85
N ILE A 132 -8.92 -4.90 -2.51
CA ILE A 132 -9.05 -5.86 -1.41
C ILE A 132 -8.10 -7.05 -1.63
N PHE A 133 -8.07 -7.62 -2.83
CA PHE A 133 -7.14 -8.71 -3.15
C PHE A 133 -5.67 -8.26 -3.15
N TRP A 134 -5.41 -7.03 -3.52
CA TRP A 134 -4.08 -6.43 -3.42
C TRP A 134 -3.62 -6.32 -1.95
N GLU A 135 -4.49 -5.89 -1.03
CA GLU A 135 -4.18 -5.87 0.40
C GLU A 135 -3.93 -7.29 0.96
N LEU A 136 -4.77 -8.25 0.59
CA LEU A 136 -4.59 -9.65 1.01
C LEU A 136 -3.25 -10.21 0.50
N GLU A 137 -2.87 -9.91 -0.73
CA GLU A 137 -1.58 -10.34 -1.27
C GLU A 137 -0.41 -9.67 -0.55
N LEU A 138 -0.52 -8.37 -0.23
CA LEU A 138 0.48 -7.68 0.57
C LEU A 138 0.66 -8.36 1.95
N LEU A 139 -0.43 -8.65 2.64
CA LEU A 139 -0.40 -9.33 3.94
C LEU A 139 0.23 -10.71 3.83
N LYS A 140 -0.09 -11.47 2.79
CA LYS A 140 0.51 -12.78 2.51
C LYS A 140 2.02 -12.68 2.29
N LEU A 141 2.49 -11.73 1.47
CA LEU A 141 3.92 -11.49 1.23
C LEU A 141 4.68 -11.09 2.50
N LEU A 142 3.98 -10.53 3.47
CA LEU A 142 4.50 -10.15 4.78
C LEU A 142 4.45 -11.29 5.81
N GLY A 143 3.93 -12.46 5.42
CA GLY A 143 3.81 -13.64 6.28
C GLY A 143 2.51 -13.69 7.10
N TYR A 144 1.57 -12.78 6.89
CA TYR A 144 0.23 -12.81 7.46
C TYR A 144 -0.73 -13.49 6.48
N ASP A 145 -0.50 -14.77 6.16
CA ASP A 145 -1.39 -15.50 5.26
C ASP A 145 -2.75 -15.73 5.91
N LEU A 146 -3.69 -14.88 5.56
CA LEU A 146 -5.09 -15.03 5.92
C LEU A 146 -5.74 -16.06 4.99
N GLU A 147 -5.51 -17.35 5.25
CA GLU A 147 -6.23 -18.44 4.59
C GLU A 147 -7.72 -18.40 4.98
N LEU A 148 -8.43 -17.35 4.53
CA LEU A 148 -9.83 -17.11 4.87
C LEU A 148 -10.71 -18.35 4.64
N LYS A 149 -10.39 -19.16 3.61
CA LYS A 149 -11.13 -20.39 3.32
C LYS A 149 -11.06 -21.42 4.45
N ASN A 150 -9.96 -21.46 5.19
CA ASN A 150 -9.75 -22.40 6.30
C ASN A 150 -10.30 -21.86 7.62
N LEU A 151 -10.56 -20.54 7.68
CA LEU A 151 -11.03 -19.85 8.88
C LEU A 151 -12.53 -19.66 8.93
N VAL A 152 -13.24 -19.92 7.82
CA VAL A 152 -14.68 -19.65 7.72
C VAL A 152 -15.51 -20.89 7.98
N GLU A 153 -16.62 -20.71 8.74
CA GLU A 153 -17.70 -21.66 8.86
C GLU A 153 -18.75 -21.36 7.77
N LYS A 154 -19.18 -22.41 7.05
CA LYS A 154 -20.21 -22.29 6.02
C LYS A 154 -21.57 -22.66 6.60
N GLU A 155 -22.54 -21.76 6.51
CA GLU A 155 -23.95 -22.03 6.82
C GLU A 155 -24.81 -21.84 5.56
N VAL A 156 -25.75 -22.73 5.33
CA VAL A 156 -26.73 -22.61 4.23
C VAL A 156 -28.05 -22.12 4.81
N ILE A 157 -28.42 -20.87 4.46
CA ILE A 157 -29.67 -20.23 4.88
C ILE A 157 -30.45 -19.89 3.60
N ASN A 158 -31.69 -20.36 3.50
CA ASN A 158 -32.57 -20.13 2.32
C ASN A 158 -31.90 -20.47 0.97
N ASN A 159 -31.22 -21.60 0.88
CA ASN A 159 -30.46 -22.06 -0.30
C ASN A 159 -29.30 -21.15 -0.70
N GLN A 160 -28.86 -20.23 0.16
CA GLN A 160 -27.69 -19.41 -0.06
C GLN A 160 -26.58 -19.76 0.92
N SER A 161 -25.36 -19.90 0.41
CA SER A 161 -24.18 -20.12 1.24
C SER A 161 -23.78 -18.80 1.89
N ASN A 162 -23.65 -18.81 3.22
CA ASN A 162 -23.15 -17.70 4.00
C ASN A 162 -21.88 -18.17 4.72
N TYR A 163 -20.87 -17.33 4.77
CA TYR A 163 -19.61 -17.63 5.42
C TYR A 163 -19.42 -16.71 6.62
N PHE A 164 -18.93 -17.29 7.71
CA PHE A 164 -18.72 -16.57 8.98
C PHE A 164 -17.33 -16.86 9.53
N VAL A 165 -16.72 -15.87 10.15
CA VAL A 165 -15.57 -16.06 11.03
C VAL A 165 -16.04 -15.84 12.45
N SER A 166 -15.79 -16.84 13.31
CA SER A 166 -16.14 -16.80 14.73
C SER A 166 -14.91 -16.41 15.54
N SER A 167 -15.02 -15.36 16.35
CA SER A 167 -14.07 -15.06 17.43
C SER A 167 -14.70 -15.41 18.78
N ALA A 168 -13.94 -15.38 19.85
CA ALA A 168 -14.45 -15.65 21.19
C ALA A 168 -15.63 -14.76 21.62
N THR A 169 -15.77 -13.59 20.99
CA THR A 169 -16.75 -12.56 21.37
C THR A 169 -17.72 -12.17 20.25
N GLU A 170 -17.42 -12.48 18.99
CA GLU A 170 -18.20 -11.98 17.85
C GLU A 170 -18.16 -12.95 16.66
N LYS A 171 -19.30 -13.10 15.99
CA LYS A 171 -19.43 -13.81 14.71
C LYS A 171 -19.58 -12.79 13.60
N LYS A 172 -18.58 -12.68 12.71
CA LYS A 172 -18.57 -11.74 11.57
C LYS A 172 -18.90 -12.44 10.26
N ILE A 173 -19.76 -11.82 9.44
CA ILE A 173 -20.09 -12.32 8.11
C ILE A 173 -18.91 -12.01 7.17
N VAL A 174 -18.45 -13.05 6.48
CA VAL A 174 -17.43 -12.94 5.43
C VAL A 174 -18.12 -12.86 4.07
N PRO A 175 -17.92 -11.83 3.28
CA PRO A 175 -18.50 -11.73 1.94
C PRO A 175 -18.09 -12.90 1.04
N ASN A 176 -19.06 -13.50 0.35
CA ASN A 176 -18.84 -14.71 -0.47
C ASN A 176 -17.74 -14.54 -1.52
N PHE A 177 -17.54 -13.33 -2.08
CA PHE A 177 -16.52 -13.09 -3.09
C PHE A 177 -15.07 -13.26 -2.60
N LEU A 178 -14.84 -13.22 -1.28
CA LEU A 178 -13.53 -13.50 -0.67
C LEU A 178 -13.23 -15.01 -0.59
N ILE A 179 -14.29 -15.83 -0.61
CA ILE A 179 -14.20 -17.30 -0.48
C ILE A 179 -14.40 -17.98 -1.83
N GLU A 180 -15.42 -17.55 -2.58
CA GLU A 180 -15.80 -18.07 -3.87
C GLU A 180 -15.30 -17.15 -4.99
N ASN A 181 -14.50 -17.69 -5.93
CA ASN A 181 -14.00 -16.94 -7.09
C ASN A 181 -15.12 -16.61 -8.11
N ASN A 182 -16.23 -16.03 -7.64
CA ASN A 182 -17.33 -15.65 -8.51
C ASN A 182 -17.05 -14.31 -9.19
N ASN A 183 -17.08 -14.30 -10.53
CA ASN A 183 -16.94 -13.11 -11.37
C ASN A 183 -18.24 -12.29 -11.51
N SER A 184 -19.26 -12.53 -10.67
CA SER A 184 -20.50 -11.77 -10.67
C SER A 184 -20.28 -10.32 -10.21
N ASP A 185 -21.10 -9.41 -10.72
CA ASP A 185 -21.16 -8.03 -10.24
C ASP A 185 -21.50 -8.04 -8.73
N ILE A 186 -20.57 -7.54 -7.93
CA ILE A 186 -20.68 -7.55 -6.48
C ILE A 186 -21.25 -6.20 -6.04
N ASP A 187 -22.30 -6.23 -5.23
CA ASP A 187 -22.87 -5.03 -4.63
C ASP A 187 -21.81 -4.27 -3.80
N ILE A 188 -21.82 -2.94 -3.93
CA ILE A 188 -20.90 -2.03 -3.22
C ILE A 188 -20.90 -2.27 -1.71
N LYS A 189 -22.06 -2.57 -1.10
CA LYS A 189 -22.17 -2.87 0.33
C LYS A 189 -21.35 -4.11 0.72
N ASN A 190 -21.33 -5.14 -0.12
CA ASN A 190 -20.54 -6.36 0.12
C ASN A 190 -19.05 -6.10 -0.08
N LEU A 191 -18.68 -5.27 -1.06
CA LEU A 191 -17.27 -4.84 -1.23
C LEU A 191 -16.78 -4.06 -0.01
N LEU A 192 -17.57 -3.12 0.52
CA LEU A 192 -17.19 -2.36 1.72
C LEU A 192 -17.10 -3.23 2.97
N LYS A 193 -17.97 -4.25 3.11
CA LYS A 193 -17.83 -5.25 4.21
C LYS A 193 -16.54 -6.04 4.08
N GLY A 194 -16.15 -6.45 2.86
CA GLY A 194 -14.90 -7.14 2.60
C GLY A 194 -13.69 -6.29 2.95
N LEU A 195 -13.69 -5.02 2.52
CA LEU A 195 -12.62 -4.08 2.85
C LEU A 195 -12.49 -3.87 4.37
N LYS A 196 -13.61 -3.66 5.06
CA LYS A 196 -13.61 -3.51 6.51
C LYS A 196 -13.09 -4.77 7.21
N LEU A 197 -13.49 -5.96 6.75
CA LEU A 197 -13.02 -7.21 7.31
C LEU A 197 -11.50 -7.33 7.23
N VAL A 198 -10.92 -7.02 6.07
CA VAL A 198 -9.45 -7.07 5.86
C VAL A 198 -8.73 -6.00 6.69
N SER A 199 -9.32 -4.82 6.85
CA SER A 199 -8.74 -3.74 7.67
C SER A 199 -8.82 -4.00 9.18
N ASP A 200 -9.72 -4.89 9.64
CA ASP A 200 -9.89 -5.24 11.05
C ASP A 200 -8.93 -6.38 11.49
N TYR A 201 -8.18 -7.00 10.54
CA TYR A 201 -7.13 -7.99 10.78
C TYR A 201 -5.76 -7.35 10.83
#